data_f16da837ce67cb5f370786cdb1d10a17
#
_entry.id   f16da837ce67cb5f370786cdb1d10a17
#
_cell.length_a   1.000
_cell.length_b   1.000
_cell.length_c   1.000
_cell.angle_alpha   90.00
_cell.angle_beta   90.00
_cell.angle_gamma   90.00
#
_symmetry.space_group_name_H-M   'P 1'
#
loop_
_entity.id
_entity.type
_entity.pdbx_description
1 polymer ?
#
loop_
_entity_poly.entity_id
_entity_poly.type
_entity_poly.pdbx_seq_one_letter_code
_entity_poly.pdbx_strand_id
1 'polypeptide(L)'
;MSEGIPYETLSAELLQAVRGRHAQTLLSRRLGYDSNIVYRWETKKCWPTVATFLQLCKRVGIDVAGAFRKFYGRQPDWLEGDPCSAQTVVAFLKDLQGSVPLQALARASGQNRFTVSRWLSGTAQPRLPDFLRVVEATSRRTLDFVSTFTDPQNLPSVAKAWRKLQRAKQVAYDSPWSHAVLHALELDELSRPRGGGLAMLVNRLGIPEAEIVAALHALQEAGQVRRHRNSWRIIKQQTVNTAQDPARALQLKAFWFQVATERVRAHAPGFFGYSLFAISEQDLRRLREVQLEYIRQMQAIIAESAPGERVGLYAVQLLDLAKGDDNVFSPGRNTARRPSKSAAARRK
;
A
#
# COMPACT_ATOMS: atom_id res chain seq x y z
N MET A 1 -22.46 13.51 -0.47
CA MET A 1 -21.64 13.31 -1.66
C MET A 1 -20.19 13.21 -1.20
N SER A 2 -19.50 12.14 -1.47
CA SER A 2 -18.06 12.00 -1.15
C SER A 2 -17.30 12.87 -2.14
N GLU A 3 -16.72 13.98 -1.67
CA GLU A 3 -15.79 14.76 -2.49
C GLU A 3 -14.62 13.81 -2.87
N GLY A 4 -14.56 13.42 -4.13
CA GLY A 4 -13.45 12.67 -4.68
C GLY A 4 -12.16 13.50 -4.60
N ILE A 5 -11.00 12.83 -4.69
CA ILE A 5 -9.71 13.53 -4.74
C ILE A 5 -9.68 14.41 -6.01
N PRO A 6 -9.45 15.73 -5.90
CA PRO A 6 -9.33 16.62 -7.05
C PRO A 6 -7.93 16.51 -7.67
N TYR A 7 -7.71 15.49 -8.50
CA TYR A 7 -6.37 15.08 -8.99
C TYR A 7 -5.60 16.19 -9.70
N GLU A 8 -6.27 17.04 -10.44
CA GLU A 8 -5.64 18.19 -11.12
C GLU A 8 -5.11 19.20 -10.11
N THR A 9 -5.93 19.54 -9.10
CA THR A 9 -5.52 20.47 -8.05
C THR A 9 -4.42 19.86 -7.19
N LEU A 10 -4.59 18.61 -6.79
CA LEU A 10 -3.58 17.85 -6.04
C LEU A 10 -2.24 17.79 -6.79
N SER A 11 -2.27 17.54 -8.11
CA SER A 11 -1.05 17.50 -8.92
C SER A 11 -0.32 18.84 -8.96
N ALA A 12 -1.05 19.96 -9.09
CA ALA A 12 -0.46 21.29 -9.06
C ALA A 12 0.13 21.62 -7.67
N GLU A 13 -0.60 21.34 -6.60
CA GLU A 13 -0.13 21.53 -5.22
C GLU A 13 1.09 20.66 -4.91
N LEU A 14 1.09 19.40 -5.36
CA LEU A 14 2.22 18.48 -5.21
C LEU A 14 3.47 19.02 -5.93
N LEU A 15 3.34 19.50 -7.17
CA LEU A 15 4.44 20.10 -7.93
C LEU A 15 5.00 21.34 -7.22
N GLN A 16 4.15 22.21 -6.69
CA GLN A 16 4.57 23.38 -5.90
C GLN A 16 5.30 22.98 -4.62
N ALA A 17 4.76 22.01 -3.88
CA ALA A 17 5.36 21.53 -2.64
C ALA A 17 6.73 20.88 -2.89
N VAL A 18 6.85 20.02 -3.89
CA VAL A 18 8.12 19.37 -4.30
C VAL A 18 9.14 20.41 -4.77
N ARG A 19 8.73 21.39 -5.56
CA ARG A 19 9.61 22.49 -5.98
C ARG A 19 10.16 23.28 -4.80
N GLY A 20 9.37 23.50 -3.78
CA GLY A 20 9.75 24.30 -2.63
C GLY A 20 10.19 25.71 -3.01
N ARG A 21 11.36 26.13 -2.56
CA ARG A 21 11.94 27.47 -2.81
C ARG A 21 12.69 27.61 -4.12
N HIS A 22 12.82 26.53 -4.90
CA HIS A 22 13.52 26.60 -6.20
C HIS A 22 12.76 27.46 -7.22
N ALA A 23 13.48 28.28 -7.99
CA ALA A 23 12.86 29.09 -9.03
C ALA A 23 12.33 28.19 -10.17
N GLN A 24 11.09 28.44 -10.61
CA GLN A 24 10.41 27.70 -11.67
C GLN A 24 11.20 27.67 -12.98
N THR A 25 11.76 28.82 -13.39
CA THR A 25 12.56 28.96 -14.62
C THR A 25 13.86 28.15 -14.55
N LEU A 26 14.52 28.14 -13.38
CA LEU A 26 15.74 27.36 -13.18
C LEU A 26 15.47 25.85 -13.28
N LEU A 27 14.39 25.38 -12.65
CA LEU A 27 14.01 23.97 -12.72
C LEU A 27 13.57 23.58 -14.13
N SER A 28 12.84 24.45 -14.83
CA SER A 28 12.44 24.21 -16.22
C SER A 28 13.68 23.97 -17.10
N ARG A 29 14.70 24.83 -17.00
CA ARG A 29 15.98 24.67 -17.73
C ARG A 29 16.72 23.40 -17.34
N ARG A 30 16.78 23.06 -16.04
CA ARG A 30 17.41 21.81 -15.54
C ARG A 30 16.72 20.55 -16.03
N LEU A 31 15.44 20.63 -16.39
CA LEU A 31 14.65 19.56 -17.00
C LEU A 31 14.74 19.54 -18.54
N GLY A 32 15.52 20.46 -19.14
CA GLY A 32 15.71 20.54 -20.60
C GLY A 32 14.63 21.30 -21.35
N TYR A 33 13.89 22.18 -20.68
CA TYR A 33 12.86 23.03 -21.32
C TYR A 33 13.34 24.47 -21.48
N ASP A 34 13.16 25.04 -22.65
CA ASP A 34 13.46 26.45 -22.93
C ASP A 34 12.41 27.40 -22.35
N SER A 35 11.17 26.94 -22.23
CA SER A 35 10.06 27.70 -21.64
C SER A 35 9.90 27.42 -20.14
N ASN A 36 9.21 28.34 -19.42
CA ASN A 36 8.85 28.10 -18.01
C ASN A 36 7.74 27.05 -17.89
N ILE A 37 8.08 25.78 -18.15
CA ILE A 37 7.13 24.67 -18.13
C ILE A 37 6.61 24.39 -16.72
N VAL A 38 7.42 24.59 -15.67
CA VAL A 38 7.02 24.37 -14.28
C VAL A 38 5.88 25.31 -13.89
N TYR A 39 5.92 26.58 -14.31
CA TYR A 39 4.81 27.52 -14.14
C TYR A 39 3.52 27.00 -14.80
N ARG A 40 3.61 26.45 -16.01
CA ARG A 40 2.44 25.90 -16.73
C ARG A 40 1.84 24.68 -16.01
N TRP A 41 2.66 23.85 -15.37
CA TRP A 41 2.20 22.73 -14.56
C TRP A 41 1.49 23.19 -13.29
N GLU A 42 2.09 24.13 -12.56
CA GLU A 42 1.53 24.66 -11.31
C GLU A 42 0.26 25.48 -11.55
N THR A 43 0.10 26.09 -12.74
CA THR A 43 -1.13 26.82 -13.15
C THR A 43 -2.13 25.94 -13.89
N LYS A 44 -1.95 24.61 -13.91
CA LYS A 44 -2.86 23.61 -14.51
C LYS A 44 -3.04 23.77 -16.03
N LYS A 45 -2.15 24.47 -16.73
CA LYS A 45 -2.21 24.65 -18.19
C LYS A 45 -1.77 23.38 -18.97
N CYS A 46 -0.93 22.55 -18.36
CA CYS A 46 -0.51 21.24 -18.85
C CYS A 46 0.08 20.43 -17.69
N TRP A 47 0.45 19.17 -17.95
CA TRP A 47 0.91 18.26 -16.92
C TRP A 47 2.20 17.54 -17.35
N PRO A 48 3.16 17.32 -16.43
CA PRO A 48 4.30 16.47 -16.69
C PRO A 48 3.87 15.01 -16.84
N THR A 49 4.67 14.22 -17.55
CA THR A 49 4.61 12.76 -17.42
C THR A 49 5.08 12.36 -16.02
N VAL A 50 4.74 11.14 -15.58
CA VAL A 50 5.22 10.65 -14.29
C VAL A 50 6.75 10.58 -14.25
N ALA A 51 7.40 10.10 -15.32
CA ALA A 51 8.86 10.07 -15.39
C ALA A 51 9.46 11.49 -15.23
N THR A 52 8.87 12.50 -15.88
CA THR A 52 9.32 13.91 -15.75
C THR A 52 9.09 14.42 -14.32
N PHE A 53 7.97 14.06 -13.67
CA PHE A 53 7.73 14.40 -12.26
C PHE A 53 8.79 13.77 -11.34
N LEU A 54 9.11 12.49 -11.53
CA LEU A 54 10.16 11.81 -10.74
C LEU A 54 11.54 12.41 -10.99
N GLN A 55 11.85 12.82 -12.22
CA GLN A 55 13.06 13.57 -12.53
C GLN A 55 13.11 14.93 -11.81
N LEU A 56 11.98 15.67 -11.76
CA LEU A 56 11.89 16.90 -10.97
C LEU A 56 12.19 16.62 -9.49
N CYS A 57 11.58 15.57 -8.89
CA CYS A 57 11.84 15.16 -7.51
C CYS A 57 13.35 14.90 -7.29
N LYS A 58 13.99 14.14 -8.16
CA LYS A 58 15.44 13.86 -8.10
C LYS A 58 16.27 15.15 -8.19
N ARG A 59 15.88 16.12 -9.05
CA ARG A 59 16.59 17.39 -9.25
C ARG A 59 16.50 18.33 -8.04
N VAL A 60 15.47 18.19 -7.20
CA VAL A 60 15.34 18.96 -5.95
C VAL A 60 15.85 18.19 -4.72
N GLY A 61 16.49 17.02 -4.93
CA GLY A 61 17.15 16.26 -3.86
C GLY A 61 16.27 15.23 -3.17
N ILE A 62 15.09 14.90 -3.70
CA ILE A 62 14.23 13.84 -3.12
C ILE A 62 14.76 12.47 -3.54
N ASP A 63 14.92 11.55 -2.59
CA ASP A 63 15.24 10.14 -2.84
C ASP A 63 14.01 9.41 -3.42
N VAL A 64 13.94 9.34 -4.75
CA VAL A 64 12.84 8.70 -5.46
C VAL A 64 12.80 7.19 -5.20
N ALA A 65 13.94 6.52 -5.10
CA ALA A 65 13.98 5.10 -4.77
C ALA A 65 13.47 4.86 -3.34
N GLY A 66 13.87 5.73 -2.39
CA GLY A 66 13.33 5.75 -1.03
C GLY A 66 11.84 6.00 -0.98
N ALA A 67 11.30 6.86 -1.85
CA ALA A 67 9.86 7.10 -1.96
C ALA A 67 9.09 5.82 -2.34
N PHE A 68 9.57 5.06 -3.33
CA PHE A 68 8.98 3.76 -3.67
C PHE A 68 9.10 2.75 -2.54
N ARG A 69 10.27 2.64 -1.89
CA ARG A 69 10.43 1.77 -0.70
C ARG A 69 9.45 2.12 0.41
N LYS A 70 9.27 3.41 0.71
CA LYS A 70 8.31 3.89 1.71
C LYS A 70 6.86 3.57 1.32
N PHE A 71 6.50 3.73 0.04
CA PHE A 71 5.16 3.40 -0.43
C PHE A 71 4.83 1.92 -0.25
N TYR A 72 5.78 1.02 -0.56
CA TYR A 72 5.59 -0.42 -0.44
C TYR A 72 5.85 -0.97 0.97
N GLY A 73 6.58 -0.25 1.82
CA GLY A 73 7.10 -0.76 3.10
C GLY A 73 8.22 -1.80 2.92
N ARG A 74 8.71 -1.99 1.70
CA ARG A 74 9.80 -2.90 1.32
C ARG A 74 10.47 -2.42 0.05
N GLN A 75 11.61 -3.03 -0.33
CA GLN A 75 12.20 -2.87 -1.66
C GLN A 75 11.30 -3.59 -2.69
N PRO A 76 10.75 -2.91 -3.70
CA PRO A 76 10.06 -3.57 -4.79
C PRO A 76 11.08 -4.32 -5.69
N ASP A 77 10.73 -5.54 -6.12
CA ASP A 77 11.63 -6.38 -6.91
C ASP A 77 11.92 -5.78 -8.30
N TRP A 78 10.97 -5.01 -8.84
CA TRP A 78 11.09 -4.30 -10.11
C TRP A 78 11.89 -2.98 -10.03
N LEU A 79 12.26 -2.50 -8.83
CA LEU A 79 12.99 -1.24 -8.66
C LEU A 79 14.49 -1.46 -8.85
N GLU A 80 14.87 -1.67 -10.10
CA GLU A 80 16.26 -1.78 -10.57
C GLU A 80 16.60 -0.61 -11.49
N GLY A 81 17.86 -0.18 -11.48
CA GLY A 81 18.34 0.92 -12.33
C GLY A 81 17.86 2.32 -11.94
N ASP A 82 17.54 3.17 -12.93
CA ASP A 82 17.11 4.56 -12.65
C ASP A 82 15.64 4.64 -12.23
N PRO A 83 15.34 5.03 -10.97
CA PRO A 83 13.98 5.10 -10.45
C PRO A 83 13.11 6.15 -11.15
N CYS A 84 13.70 7.04 -11.96
CA CYS A 84 12.99 8.07 -12.72
C CYS A 84 12.76 7.69 -14.19
N SER A 85 13.12 6.47 -14.60
CA SER A 85 12.98 6.04 -15.99
C SER A 85 11.52 5.74 -16.37
N ALA A 86 11.24 5.81 -17.67
CA ALA A 86 9.94 5.41 -18.21
C ALA A 86 9.64 3.91 -17.93
N GLN A 87 10.67 3.07 -17.96
CA GLN A 87 10.58 1.65 -17.67
C GLN A 87 10.15 1.39 -16.22
N THR A 88 10.73 2.13 -15.28
CA THR A 88 10.34 2.07 -13.85
C THR A 88 8.86 2.45 -13.66
N VAL A 89 8.37 3.48 -14.36
CA VAL A 89 6.94 3.85 -14.31
C VAL A 89 6.06 2.73 -14.86
N VAL A 90 6.47 2.07 -15.95
CA VAL A 90 5.74 0.92 -16.52
C VAL A 90 5.73 -0.25 -15.53
N ALA A 91 6.87 -0.58 -14.94
CA ALA A 91 6.97 -1.65 -13.95
C ALA A 91 6.08 -1.38 -12.72
N PHE A 92 6.07 -0.14 -12.23
CA PHE A 92 5.20 0.28 -11.14
C PHE A 92 3.72 0.16 -11.50
N LEU A 93 3.31 0.60 -12.71
CA LEU A 93 1.91 0.48 -13.16
C LEU A 93 1.47 -0.99 -13.30
N LYS A 94 2.34 -1.87 -13.81
CA LYS A 94 2.08 -3.31 -13.91
C LYS A 94 1.93 -3.95 -12.53
N ASP A 95 2.79 -3.60 -11.59
CA ASP A 95 2.71 -4.09 -10.23
C ASP A 95 1.44 -3.62 -9.52
N LEU A 96 1.05 -2.35 -9.70
CA LEU A 96 -0.21 -1.81 -9.19
C LEU A 96 -1.43 -2.48 -9.83
N GLN A 97 -1.38 -2.78 -11.10
CA GLN A 97 -2.46 -3.49 -11.80
C GLN A 97 -2.65 -4.89 -11.23
N GLY A 98 -1.56 -5.62 -10.96
CA GLY A 98 -1.62 -7.00 -10.51
C GLY A 98 -2.54 -7.85 -11.38
N SER A 99 -3.53 -8.49 -10.77
CA SER A 99 -4.55 -9.32 -11.44
C SER A 99 -5.80 -8.54 -11.92
N VAL A 100 -5.86 -7.21 -11.68
CA VAL A 100 -7.02 -6.40 -12.08
C VAL A 100 -7.16 -6.39 -13.61
N PRO A 101 -8.31 -6.80 -14.19
CA PRO A 101 -8.52 -6.76 -15.62
C PRO A 101 -8.38 -5.34 -16.19
N LEU A 102 -7.73 -5.24 -17.36
CA LEU A 102 -7.47 -3.94 -18.01
C LEU A 102 -8.74 -3.09 -18.16
N GLN A 103 -9.87 -3.71 -18.48
CA GLN A 103 -11.13 -3.00 -18.65
C GLN A 103 -11.67 -2.44 -17.31
N ALA A 104 -11.52 -3.21 -16.23
CA ALA A 104 -11.91 -2.77 -14.90
C ALA A 104 -11.05 -1.58 -14.45
N LEU A 105 -9.72 -1.66 -14.67
CA LEU A 105 -8.79 -0.58 -14.38
C LEU A 105 -9.12 0.69 -15.18
N ALA A 106 -9.38 0.56 -16.47
CA ALA A 106 -9.75 1.68 -17.35
C ALA A 106 -11.03 2.37 -16.85
N ARG A 107 -12.07 1.60 -16.53
CA ARG A 107 -13.33 2.13 -15.97
C ARG A 107 -13.10 2.84 -14.63
N ALA A 108 -12.39 2.20 -13.70
CA ALA A 108 -12.16 2.74 -12.36
C ALA A 108 -11.28 4.00 -12.35
N SER A 109 -10.33 4.12 -13.29
CA SER A 109 -9.49 5.31 -13.46
C SER A 109 -10.12 6.39 -14.36
N GLY A 110 -11.30 6.14 -14.94
CA GLY A 110 -11.96 7.07 -15.85
C GLY A 110 -11.22 7.23 -17.19
N GLN A 111 -10.44 6.23 -17.59
CA GLN A 111 -9.61 6.25 -18.79
C GLN A 111 -10.12 5.31 -19.88
N ASN A 112 -9.71 5.57 -21.11
CA ASN A 112 -9.97 4.64 -22.21
C ASN A 112 -9.06 3.40 -22.09
N ARG A 113 -9.61 2.21 -22.37
CA ARG A 113 -8.89 0.93 -22.36
C ARG A 113 -7.58 0.98 -23.18
N PHE A 114 -7.64 1.57 -24.38
CA PHE A 114 -6.46 1.68 -25.24
C PHE A 114 -5.37 2.59 -24.63
N THR A 115 -5.78 3.66 -23.95
CA THR A 115 -4.86 4.57 -23.25
C THR A 115 -4.12 3.83 -22.13
N VAL A 116 -4.86 3.10 -21.28
CA VAL A 116 -4.25 2.32 -20.18
C VAL A 116 -3.34 1.21 -20.74
N SER A 117 -3.75 0.51 -21.80
CA SER A 117 -2.92 -0.49 -22.47
C SER A 117 -1.60 0.08 -22.97
N ARG A 118 -1.61 1.29 -23.55
CA ARG A 118 -0.40 1.97 -24.01
C ARG A 118 0.52 2.39 -22.86
N TRP A 119 -0.01 2.73 -21.69
CA TRP A 119 0.79 3.00 -20.50
C TRP A 119 1.46 1.74 -19.97
N LEU A 120 0.74 0.63 -19.90
CA LEU A 120 1.26 -0.66 -19.44
C LEU A 120 2.26 -1.29 -20.42
N SER A 121 2.14 -1.03 -21.72
CA SER A 121 3.13 -1.46 -22.72
C SER A 121 4.33 -0.52 -22.84
N GLY A 122 4.27 0.67 -22.24
CA GLY A 122 5.33 1.68 -22.32
C GLY A 122 5.34 2.50 -23.62
N THR A 123 4.34 2.31 -24.51
CA THR A 123 4.23 3.08 -25.77
C THR A 123 3.71 4.51 -25.55
N ALA A 124 3.18 4.80 -24.37
CA ALA A 124 2.82 6.13 -23.92
C ALA A 124 3.09 6.26 -22.41
N GLN A 125 3.23 7.51 -21.97
CA GLN A 125 3.42 7.82 -20.54
C GLN A 125 2.16 8.49 -19.97
N PRO A 126 1.67 8.09 -18.79
CA PRO A 126 0.57 8.80 -18.13
C PRO A 126 1.03 10.18 -17.67
N ARG A 127 0.12 11.16 -17.71
CA ARG A 127 0.28 12.45 -17.05
C ARG A 127 0.05 12.30 -15.56
N LEU A 128 0.64 13.19 -14.76
CA LEU A 128 0.59 13.08 -13.29
C LEU A 128 -0.84 12.94 -12.72
N PRO A 129 -1.86 13.73 -13.12
CA PRO A 129 -3.22 13.53 -12.62
C PRO A 129 -3.81 12.16 -12.97
N ASP A 130 -3.58 11.68 -14.20
CA ASP A 130 -4.10 10.40 -14.66
C ASP A 130 -3.42 9.22 -13.94
N PHE A 131 -2.13 9.35 -13.70
CA PHE A 131 -1.38 8.39 -12.91
C PHE A 131 -1.93 8.29 -11.46
N LEU A 132 -2.19 9.43 -10.80
CA LEU A 132 -2.78 9.44 -9.46
C LEU A 132 -4.17 8.79 -9.44
N ARG A 133 -4.96 8.94 -10.51
CA ARG A 133 -6.24 8.20 -10.68
C ARG A 133 -6.02 6.70 -10.78
N VAL A 134 -4.98 6.25 -11.50
CA VAL A 134 -4.63 4.82 -11.57
C VAL A 134 -4.20 4.29 -10.21
N VAL A 135 -3.34 5.03 -9.48
CA VAL A 135 -2.95 4.66 -8.10
C VAL A 135 -4.17 4.52 -7.19
N GLU A 136 -5.14 5.44 -7.30
CA GLU A 136 -6.39 5.35 -6.51
C GLU A 136 -7.24 4.17 -6.93
N ALA A 137 -7.42 3.97 -8.23
CA ALA A 137 -8.26 2.90 -8.79
C ALA A 137 -7.75 1.49 -8.42
N THR A 138 -6.42 1.31 -8.33
CA THR A 138 -5.78 0.03 -8.03
C THR A 138 -5.59 -0.23 -6.55
N SER A 139 -5.18 0.78 -5.80
CA SER A 139 -4.69 0.60 -4.43
C SER A 139 -5.45 1.42 -3.39
N ARG A 140 -6.23 2.44 -3.80
CA ARG A 140 -6.85 3.45 -2.92
C ARG A 140 -5.84 4.16 -2.01
N ARG A 141 -4.58 4.28 -2.47
CA ARG A 141 -3.43 4.75 -1.68
C ARG A 141 -2.79 6.01 -2.26
N THR A 142 -3.55 6.84 -2.98
CA THR A 142 -3.03 8.07 -3.59
C THR A 142 -2.38 8.99 -2.55
N LEU A 143 -3.02 9.18 -1.39
CA LEU A 143 -2.46 10.05 -0.35
C LEU A 143 -1.20 9.44 0.29
N ASP A 144 -1.11 8.12 0.39
CA ASP A 144 0.10 7.43 0.82
C ASP A 144 1.24 7.62 -0.17
N PHE A 145 0.95 7.56 -1.48
CA PHE A 145 1.94 7.83 -2.52
C PHE A 145 2.43 9.29 -2.45
N VAL A 146 1.52 10.26 -2.36
CA VAL A 146 1.86 11.68 -2.23
C VAL A 146 2.70 11.93 -0.98
N SER A 147 2.41 11.23 0.13
CA SER A 147 3.14 11.37 1.40
C SER A 147 4.61 10.92 1.34
N THR A 148 5.00 10.22 0.26
CA THR A 148 6.40 9.85 0.07
C THR A 148 7.25 10.99 -0.51
N PHE A 149 6.62 12.03 -1.05
CA PHE A 149 7.30 13.18 -1.67
C PHE A 149 7.13 14.46 -0.86
N THR A 150 6.01 14.65 -0.19
CA THR A 150 5.70 15.81 0.66
C THR A 150 4.66 15.45 1.70
N ASP A 151 4.53 16.24 2.77
CA ASP A 151 3.45 16.05 3.74
C ASP A 151 2.10 16.52 3.14
N PRO A 152 1.12 15.62 2.95
CA PRO A 152 -0.20 15.98 2.43
C PRO A 152 -1.00 16.93 3.33
N GLN A 153 -0.59 17.11 4.59
CA GLN A 153 -1.15 18.12 5.50
C GLN A 153 -0.98 19.54 4.94
N ASN A 154 0.09 19.77 4.18
CA ASN A 154 0.43 21.05 3.56
C ASN A 154 -0.24 21.26 2.19
N LEU A 155 -1.07 20.30 1.73
CA LEU A 155 -1.78 20.37 0.46
C LEU A 155 -3.27 20.68 0.72
N PRO A 156 -3.75 21.92 0.52
CA PRO A 156 -5.10 22.35 0.90
C PRO A 156 -6.21 21.42 0.38
N SER A 157 -6.08 20.96 -0.87
CA SER A 157 -7.09 20.11 -1.53
C SER A 157 -7.32 18.76 -0.84
N VAL A 158 -6.34 18.24 -0.09
CA VAL A 158 -6.39 16.91 0.51
C VAL A 158 -6.07 16.87 2.00
N ALA A 159 -5.69 17.98 2.63
CA ALA A 159 -5.31 18.04 4.05
C ALA A 159 -6.38 17.45 5.00
N LYS A 160 -7.67 17.71 4.73
CA LYS A 160 -8.77 17.14 5.51
C LYS A 160 -8.88 15.62 5.34
N ALA A 161 -8.73 15.13 4.10
CA ALA A 161 -8.76 13.70 3.80
C ALA A 161 -7.55 12.98 4.41
N TRP A 162 -6.39 13.61 4.37
CA TRP A 162 -5.17 13.11 5.00
C TRP A 162 -5.31 12.96 6.52
N ARG A 163 -5.81 13.99 7.21
CA ARG A 163 -6.06 13.89 8.67
C ARG A 163 -7.00 12.75 9.02
N LYS A 164 -8.05 12.52 8.22
CA LYS A 164 -8.96 11.38 8.43
C LYS A 164 -8.23 10.05 8.24
N LEU A 165 -7.40 9.94 7.18
CA LEU A 165 -6.62 8.75 6.92
C LEU A 165 -5.63 8.47 8.06
N GLN A 166 -4.95 9.50 8.59
CA GLN A 166 -4.03 9.32 9.73
C GLN A 166 -4.76 8.84 10.98
N ARG A 167 -5.96 9.38 11.29
CA ARG A 167 -6.79 8.89 12.41
C ARG A 167 -7.20 7.43 12.20
N ALA A 168 -7.60 7.06 10.99
CA ALA A 168 -7.95 5.67 10.67
C ALA A 168 -6.75 4.72 10.85
N LYS A 169 -5.54 5.13 10.43
CA LYS A 169 -4.30 4.38 10.68
C LYS A 169 -4.01 4.23 12.16
N GLN A 170 -4.17 5.31 12.93
CA GLN A 170 -3.96 5.29 14.38
C GLN A 170 -4.88 4.25 15.03
N VAL A 171 -6.17 4.26 14.71
CA VAL A 171 -7.13 3.27 15.24
C VAL A 171 -6.74 1.84 14.84
N ALA A 172 -6.27 1.63 13.60
CA ALA A 172 -5.87 0.30 13.15
C ALA A 172 -4.69 -0.28 13.95
N TYR A 173 -3.78 0.57 14.41
CA TYR A 173 -2.65 0.15 15.25
C TYR A 173 -3.04 0.02 16.73
N ASP A 174 -3.79 0.97 17.27
CA ASP A 174 -4.10 1.02 18.71
C ASP A 174 -5.25 0.07 19.11
N SER A 175 -6.11 -0.26 18.16
CA SER A 175 -7.24 -1.18 18.35
C SER A 175 -7.25 -2.19 17.19
N PRO A 176 -6.42 -3.24 17.22
CA PRO A 176 -6.31 -4.20 16.12
C PRO A 176 -7.64 -4.85 15.72
N TRP A 177 -8.53 -5.12 16.66
CA TRP A 177 -9.87 -5.65 16.39
C TRP A 177 -10.74 -4.71 15.56
N SER A 178 -10.42 -3.41 15.48
CA SER A 178 -11.18 -2.44 14.68
C SER A 178 -11.32 -2.85 13.21
N HIS A 179 -10.29 -3.44 12.63
CA HIS A 179 -10.35 -3.94 11.24
C HIS A 179 -11.32 -5.12 11.11
N ALA A 180 -11.27 -6.08 12.02
CA ALA A 180 -12.20 -7.22 12.02
C ALA A 180 -13.66 -6.74 12.20
N VAL A 181 -13.89 -5.75 13.08
CA VAL A 181 -15.22 -5.14 13.29
C VAL A 181 -15.69 -4.42 12.02
N LEU A 182 -14.83 -3.66 11.34
CA LEU A 182 -15.17 -3.03 10.05
C LEU A 182 -15.57 -4.07 9.01
N HIS A 183 -14.77 -5.12 8.81
CA HIS A 183 -15.11 -6.19 7.87
C HIS A 183 -16.36 -6.95 8.27
N ALA A 184 -16.61 -7.14 9.56
CA ALA A 184 -17.87 -7.73 10.00
C ALA A 184 -19.08 -6.85 9.63
N LEU A 185 -18.97 -5.53 9.78
CA LEU A 185 -20.05 -4.60 9.40
C LEU A 185 -20.27 -4.52 7.86
N GLU A 186 -19.34 -4.98 7.05
CA GLU A 186 -19.46 -5.12 5.60
C GLU A 186 -20.23 -6.36 5.17
N LEU A 187 -20.34 -7.37 6.05
CA LEU A 187 -21.07 -8.59 5.74
C LEU A 187 -22.51 -8.28 5.36
N ASP A 188 -23.03 -9.01 4.36
CA ASP A 188 -24.34 -8.75 3.79
C ASP A 188 -25.45 -8.74 4.86
N GLU A 189 -25.45 -9.69 5.79
CA GLU A 189 -26.44 -9.75 6.85
C GLU A 189 -26.35 -8.58 7.87
N LEU A 190 -25.11 -8.10 8.19
CA LEU A 190 -24.90 -7.00 9.13
C LEU A 190 -25.09 -5.63 8.49
N SER A 191 -24.94 -5.52 7.19
CA SER A 191 -25.14 -4.29 6.42
C SER A 191 -26.62 -3.95 6.24
N ARG A 192 -27.55 -4.93 6.36
CA ARG A 192 -29.00 -4.77 6.23
C ARG A 192 -29.59 -3.87 7.34
N PRO A 193 -30.80 -3.27 7.13
CA PRO A 193 -31.39 -2.31 8.08
C PRO A 193 -31.50 -2.80 9.53
N ARG A 194 -31.73 -4.10 9.75
CA ARG A 194 -31.81 -4.73 11.08
C ARG A 194 -30.51 -5.37 11.56
N GLY A 195 -29.46 -5.39 10.72
CA GLY A 195 -28.14 -5.93 11.04
C GLY A 195 -27.24 -4.94 11.80
N GLY A 196 -26.01 -5.34 12.09
CA GLY A 196 -24.98 -4.48 12.71
C GLY A 196 -25.19 -4.19 14.19
N GLY A 197 -26.01 -4.97 14.88
CA GLY A 197 -26.15 -4.93 16.33
C GLY A 197 -24.97 -5.57 17.05
N LEU A 198 -24.74 -5.17 18.31
CA LEU A 198 -23.59 -5.64 19.10
C LEU A 198 -23.56 -7.17 19.25
N ALA A 199 -24.70 -7.77 19.61
CA ALA A 199 -24.83 -9.23 19.77
C ALA A 199 -24.50 -9.99 18.46
N MET A 200 -24.86 -9.44 17.29
CA MET A 200 -24.51 -10.05 16.00
C MET A 200 -23.01 -9.98 15.73
N LEU A 201 -22.35 -8.87 16.07
CA LEU A 201 -20.89 -8.73 15.95
C LEU A 201 -20.16 -9.70 16.87
N VAL A 202 -20.60 -9.83 18.14
CA VAL A 202 -20.03 -10.80 19.10
C VAL A 202 -20.14 -12.22 18.55
N ASN A 203 -21.33 -12.61 18.10
CA ASN A 203 -21.55 -13.95 17.56
C ASN A 203 -20.71 -14.22 16.30
N ARG A 204 -20.55 -13.21 15.44
CA ARG A 204 -19.86 -13.36 14.16
C ARG A 204 -18.33 -13.40 14.29
N LEU A 205 -17.77 -12.61 15.20
CA LEU A 205 -16.33 -12.54 15.40
C LEU A 205 -15.81 -13.52 16.46
N GLY A 206 -16.68 -13.93 17.39
CA GLY A 206 -16.32 -14.84 18.49
C GLY A 206 -15.21 -14.27 19.39
N ILE A 207 -15.29 -12.97 19.70
CA ILE A 207 -14.38 -12.25 20.59
C ILE A 207 -15.19 -11.59 21.72
N PRO A 208 -14.55 -11.23 22.86
CA PRO A 208 -15.25 -10.60 23.97
C PRO A 208 -16.00 -9.34 23.57
N GLU A 209 -17.19 -9.15 24.12
CA GLU A 209 -18.02 -7.96 23.86
C GLU A 209 -17.28 -6.66 24.17
N ALA A 210 -16.48 -6.63 25.23
CA ALA A 210 -15.69 -5.47 25.62
C ALA A 210 -14.71 -5.01 24.51
N GLU A 211 -14.08 -5.96 23.81
CA GLU A 211 -13.18 -5.68 22.69
C GLU A 211 -13.93 -5.07 21.50
N ILE A 212 -15.12 -5.58 21.20
CA ILE A 212 -15.96 -5.03 20.12
C ILE A 212 -16.42 -3.62 20.47
N VAL A 213 -16.86 -3.40 21.71
CA VAL A 213 -17.30 -2.07 22.17
C VAL A 213 -16.15 -1.08 22.09
N ALA A 214 -14.95 -1.44 22.58
CA ALA A 214 -13.77 -0.59 22.49
C ALA A 214 -13.41 -0.27 21.02
N ALA A 215 -13.42 -1.26 20.13
CA ALA A 215 -13.17 -1.08 18.71
C ALA A 215 -14.22 -0.16 18.04
N LEU A 216 -15.50 -0.34 18.35
CA LEU A 216 -16.59 0.50 17.82
C LEU A 216 -16.46 1.96 18.28
N HIS A 217 -16.09 2.21 19.55
CA HIS A 217 -15.84 3.56 20.06
C HIS A 217 -14.65 4.20 19.32
N ALA A 218 -13.53 3.52 19.19
CA ALA A 218 -12.36 4.02 18.45
C ALA A 218 -12.69 4.34 16.99
N LEU A 219 -13.46 3.47 16.33
CA LEU A 219 -13.92 3.67 14.96
C LEU A 219 -14.89 4.85 14.83
N GLN A 220 -15.76 5.06 15.83
CA GLN A 220 -16.68 6.20 15.84
C GLN A 220 -15.94 7.52 16.03
N GLU A 221 -14.99 7.61 16.94
CA GLU A 221 -14.14 8.79 17.15
C GLU A 221 -13.32 9.13 15.91
N ALA A 222 -12.85 8.11 15.18
CA ALA A 222 -12.17 8.29 13.90
C ALA A 222 -13.11 8.64 12.74
N GLY A 223 -14.43 8.64 12.96
CA GLY A 223 -15.44 8.95 11.95
C GLY A 223 -15.57 7.88 10.85
N GLN A 224 -15.23 6.63 11.15
CA GLN A 224 -15.36 5.50 10.22
C GLN A 224 -16.72 4.82 10.32
N VAL A 225 -17.29 4.77 11.52
CA VAL A 225 -18.63 4.24 11.78
C VAL A 225 -19.51 5.25 12.50
N ARG A 226 -20.81 5.04 12.41
CA ARG A 226 -21.80 5.79 13.20
C ARG A 226 -22.81 4.84 13.84
N ARG A 227 -23.24 5.20 15.04
CA ARG A 227 -24.37 4.50 15.69
C ARG A 227 -25.67 4.97 15.05
N HIS A 228 -26.52 4.03 14.71
CA HIS A 228 -27.88 4.27 14.24
C HIS A 228 -28.87 3.40 15.01
N ARG A 229 -29.61 4.00 15.95
CA ARG A 229 -30.46 3.26 16.89
C ARG A 229 -29.65 2.20 17.64
N ASN A 230 -29.99 0.93 17.48
CA ASN A 230 -29.33 -0.20 18.14
C ASN A 230 -28.31 -0.93 17.23
N SER A 231 -27.84 -0.28 16.18
CA SER A 231 -26.90 -0.85 15.21
C SER A 231 -25.79 0.13 14.84
N TRP A 232 -24.74 -0.40 14.21
CA TRP A 232 -23.60 0.37 13.71
C TRP A 232 -23.56 0.34 12.19
N ARG A 233 -23.13 1.44 11.57
CA ARG A 233 -23.05 1.60 10.11
C ARG A 233 -21.74 2.23 9.73
N ILE A 234 -21.12 1.72 8.69
CA ILE A 234 -19.94 2.31 8.07
C ILE A 234 -20.34 3.63 7.42
N ILE A 235 -19.63 4.70 7.73
CA ILE A 235 -19.82 6.01 7.09
C ILE A 235 -19.10 6.03 5.73
N LYS A 236 -17.85 5.57 5.73
CA LYS A 236 -17.00 5.48 4.55
C LYS A 236 -15.96 4.39 4.76
N GLN A 237 -15.89 3.47 3.82
CA GLN A 237 -14.81 2.51 3.76
C GLN A 237 -13.52 3.25 3.41
N GLN A 238 -12.51 3.09 4.23
CA GLN A 238 -11.20 3.71 4.04
C GLN A 238 -10.15 2.60 4.07
N THR A 239 -9.42 2.45 2.96
CA THR A 239 -8.30 1.50 2.91
C THR A 239 -7.16 2.06 3.74
N VAL A 240 -6.78 1.35 4.78
CA VAL A 240 -5.68 1.71 5.67
C VAL A 240 -4.46 0.85 5.35
N ASN A 241 -3.37 1.49 4.95
CA ASN A 241 -2.09 0.81 4.80
C ASN A 241 -1.31 0.88 6.10
N THR A 242 -1.15 -0.26 6.76
CA THR A 242 -0.39 -0.41 8.02
C THR A 242 1.10 -0.72 7.80
N ALA A 243 1.58 -0.85 6.55
CA ALA A 243 2.99 -1.16 6.28
C ALA A 243 3.92 0.06 6.33
N GLN A 244 3.38 1.28 6.42
CA GLN A 244 4.19 2.52 6.36
C GLN A 244 4.98 2.81 7.65
N ASP A 245 4.54 2.28 8.79
CA ASP A 245 5.28 2.31 10.05
C ASP A 245 5.76 0.88 10.36
N PRO A 246 7.03 0.55 10.09
CA PRO A 246 7.51 -0.82 10.24
C PRO A 246 7.43 -1.36 11.67
N ALA A 247 7.69 -0.51 12.68
CA ALA A 247 7.66 -0.93 14.08
C ALA A 247 6.23 -1.28 14.52
N ARG A 248 5.27 -0.41 14.25
CA ARG A 248 3.85 -0.66 14.56
C ARG A 248 3.26 -1.79 13.71
N ALA A 249 3.70 -1.91 12.44
CA ALA A 249 3.30 -3.03 11.61
C ALA A 249 3.76 -4.38 12.16
N LEU A 250 4.94 -4.45 12.77
CA LEU A 250 5.41 -5.67 13.44
C LEU A 250 4.58 -5.98 14.69
N GLN A 251 4.23 -4.99 15.50
CA GLN A 251 3.34 -5.17 16.65
C GLN A 251 1.97 -5.70 16.22
N LEU A 252 1.40 -5.14 15.15
CA LEU A 252 0.12 -5.59 14.62
C LEU A 252 0.18 -7.02 14.08
N LYS A 253 1.28 -7.40 13.41
CA LYS A 253 1.50 -8.79 12.98
C LYS A 253 1.61 -9.73 14.18
N ALA A 254 2.40 -9.36 15.20
CA ALA A 254 2.53 -10.16 16.42
C ALA A 254 1.17 -10.38 17.09
N PHE A 255 0.33 -9.36 17.18
CA PHE A 255 -1.05 -9.49 17.67
C PHE A 255 -1.85 -10.53 16.89
N TRP A 256 -1.86 -10.48 15.55
CA TRP A 256 -2.63 -11.44 14.75
C TRP A 256 -2.06 -12.86 14.81
N PHE A 257 -0.75 -13.02 14.96
CA PHE A 257 -0.16 -14.34 15.20
C PHE A 257 -0.53 -14.89 16.57
N GLN A 258 -0.62 -14.04 17.60
CA GLN A 258 -1.12 -14.45 18.91
C GLN A 258 -2.59 -14.90 18.82
N VAL A 259 -3.45 -14.15 18.15
CA VAL A 259 -4.85 -14.53 17.90
C VAL A 259 -4.93 -15.89 17.20
N ALA A 260 -4.10 -16.12 16.16
CA ALA A 260 -4.04 -17.42 15.49
C ALA A 260 -3.62 -18.55 16.43
N THR A 261 -2.62 -18.32 17.28
CA THR A 261 -2.14 -19.29 18.29
C THR A 261 -3.27 -19.65 19.29
N GLU A 262 -4.01 -18.65 19.77
CA GLU A 262 -5.13 -18.86 20.68
C GLU A 262 -6.25 -19.70 20.03
N ARG A 263 -6.53 -19.46 18.75
CA ARG A 263 -7.52 -20.24 17.97
C ARG A 263 -7.07 -21.70 17.81
N VAL A 264 -5.79 -21.96 17.57
CA VAL A 264 -5.22 -23.33 17.53
C VAL A 264 -5.42 -24.02 18.87
N ARG A 265 -5.08 -23.36 19.98
CA ARG A 265 -5.23 -23.91 21.35
C ARG A 265 -6.68 -24.20 21.71
N ALA A 266 -7.58 -23.36 21.22
CA ALA A 266 -9.02 -23.54 21.43
C ALA A 266 -9.66 -24.56 20.46
N HIS A 267 -8.89 -25.27 19.65
CA HIS A 267 -9.38 -26.21 18.63
C HIS A 267 -10.43 -25.59 17.68
N ALA A 268 -10.32 -24.27 17.42
CA ALA A 268 -11.21 -23.59 16.51
C ALA A 268 -11.08 -24.14 15.07
N PRO A 269 -12.16 -24.21 14.30
CA PRO A 269 -12.07 -24.66 12.91
C PRO A 269 -11.21 -23.72 12.09
N GLY A 270 -10.28 -24.28 11.32
CA GLY A 270 -9.33 -23.52 10.49
C GLY A 270 -8.34 -24.45 9.79
N PHE A 271 -7.59 -23.89 8.88
CA PHE A 271 -6.46 -24.58 8.27
C PHE A 271 -5.18 -24.10 8.94
N PHE A 272 -4.51 -25.01 9.67
CA PHE A 272 -3.28 -24.75 10.38
C PHE A 272 -2.22 -25.74 9.91
N GLY A 273 -1.02 -25.26 9.60
CA GLY A 273 0.07 -26.12 9.15
C GLY A 273 1.44 -25.54 9.49
N TYR A 274 2.42 -26.42 9.60
CA TYR A 274 3.81 -26.02 9.69
C TYR A 274 4.68 -27.03 8.93
N SER A 275 5.85 -26.60 8.49
CA SER A 275 6.91 -27.45 7.96
C SER A 275 8.24 -26.98 8.49
N LEU A 276 9.08 -27.93 8.88
CA LEU A 276 10.49 -27.69 9.20
C LEU A 276 11.35 -28.36 8.13
N PHE A 277 12.29 -27.63 7.57
CA PHE A 277 13.10 -28.10 6.46
C PHE A 277 14.48 -27.45 6.48
N ALA A 278 15.47 -28.16 5.91
CA ALA A 278 16.75 -27.60 5.53
C ALA A 278 16.70 -27.19 4.05
N ILE A 279 17.22 -26.03 3.72
CA ILE A 279 17.09 -25.44 2.39
C ILE A 279 18.32 -24.58 2.05
N SER A 280 18.65 -24.44 0.77
CA SER A 280 19.64 -23.48 0.31
C SER A 280 19.12 -22.04 0.38
N GLU A 281 20.02 -21.04 0.52
CA GLU A 281 19.64 -19.63 0.44
C GLU A 281 18.93 -19.28 -0.87
N GLN A 282 19.36 -19.88 -1.97
CA GLN A 282 18.75 -19.65 -3.28
C GLN A 282 17.31 -20.13 -3.31
N ASP A 283 17.03 -21.32 -2.79
CA ASP A 283 15.69 -21.88 -2.78
C ASP A 283 14.80 -21.22 -1.72
N LEU A 284 15.36 -20.72 -0.61
CA LEU A 284 14.61 -19.91 0.34
C LEU A 284 14.09 -18.62 -0.31
N ARG A 285 14.89 -17.99 -1.20
CA ARG A 285 14.42 -16.83 -2.00
C ARG A 285 13.31 -17.25 -2.97
N ARG A 286 13.42 -18.41 -3.62
CA ARG A 286 12.34 -18.93 -4.48
C ARG A 286 11.04 -19.19 -3.72
N LEU A 287 11.12 -19.76 -2.51
CA LEU A 287 9.94 -19.93 -1.65
C LEU A 287 9.27 -18.60 -1.33
N ARG A 288 10.07 -17.55 -1.07
CA ARG A 288 9.53 -16.20 -0.87
C ARG A 288 8.80 -15.67 -2.10
N GLU A 289 9.33 -15.88 -3.30
CA GLU A 289 8.68 -15.45 -4.55
C GLU A 289 7.35 -16.18 -4.75
N VAL A 290 7.32 -17.50 -4.56
CA VAL A 290 6.09 -18.31 -4.62
C VAL A 290 5.07 -17.81 -3.60
N GLN A 291 5.47 -17.48 -2.39
CA GLN A 291 4.60 -16.98 -1.35
C GLN A 291 4.01 -15.60 -1.71
N LEU A 292 4.81 -14.70 -2.27
CA LEU A 292 4.34 -13.40 -2.73
C LEU A 292 3.31 -13.54 -3.85
N GLU A 293 3.53 -14.47 -4.78
CA GLU A 293 2.56 -14.77 -5.85
C GLU A 293 1.25 -15.34 -5.29
N TYR A 294 1.34 -16.29 -4.35
CA TYR A 294 0.17 -16.82 -3.66
C TYR A 294 -0.63 -15.73 -2.95
N ILE A 295 0.03 -14.79 -2.26
CA ILE A 295 -0.63 -13.65 -1.60
C ILE A 295 -1.36 -12.79 -2.63
N ARG A 296 -0.79 -12.55 -3.83
CA ARG A 296 -1.46 -11.79 -4.90
C ARG A 296 -2.71 -12.49 -5.40
N GLN A 297 -2.64 -13.79 -5.63
CA GLN A 297 -3.81 -14.60 -6.05
C GLN A 297 -4.92 -14.59 -5.00
N MET A 298 -4.55 -14.75 -3.73
CA MET A 298 -5.50 -14.67 -2.62
C MET A 298 -6.18 -13.29 -2.54
N GLN A 299 -5.40 -12.20 -2.69
CA GLN A 299 -5.95 -10.85 -2.70
C GLN A 299 -6.91 -10.61 -3.86
N ALA A 300 -6.65 -11.22 -5.04
CA ALA A 300 -7.56 -11.16 -6.17
C ALA A 300 -8.89 -11.87 -5.87
N ILE A 301 -8.85 -13.07 -5.29
CA ILE A 301 -10.05 -13.80 -4.88
C ILE A 301 -10.86 -13.00 -3.87
N ILE A 302 -10.19 -12.39 -2.88
CA ILE A 302 -10.87 -11.56 -1.87
C ILE A 302 -11.52 -10.34 -2.51
N ALA A 303 -10.83 -9.69 -3.47
CA ALA A 303 -11.35 -8.49 -4.15
C ALA A 303 -12.56 -8.77 -5.04
N GLU A 304 -12.67 -9.97 -5.61
CA GLU A 304 -13.78 -10.40 -6.45
C GLU A 304 -14.94 -11.03 -5.67
N SER A 305 -14.72 -11.32 -4.37
CA SER A 305 -15.71 -12.00 -3.52
C SER A 305 -16.91 -11.10 -3.21
N ALA A 306 -18.09 -11.51 -3.67
CA ALA A 306 -19.37 -10.88 -3.37
C ALA A 306 -20.50 -11.93 -3.48
N PRO A 307 -21.47 -11.96 -2.53
CA PRO A 307 -21.56 -11.11 -1.33
C PRO A 307 -20.56 -11.49 -0.23
N GLY A 308 -20.22 -10.54 0.65
CA GLY A 308 -19.40 -10.82 1.82
C GLY A 308 -20.21 -11.59 2.88
N GLU A 309 -19.79 -12.81 3.20
CA GLU A 309 -20.49 -13.68 4.15
C GLU A 309 -19.67 -14.02 5.40
N ARG A 310 -18.35 -13.92 5.33
CA ARG A 310 -17.43 -14.29 6.41
C ARG A 310 -16.29 -13.30 6.57
N VAL A 311 -15.82 -13.14 7.81
CA VAL A 311 -14.55 -12.45 8.10
C VAL A 311 -13.48 -13.52 8.26
N GLY A 312 -12.43 -13.45 7.45
CA GLY A 312 -11.29 -14.36 7.48
C GLY A 312 -10.02 -13.67 7.99
N LEU A 313 -9.17 -14.43 8.67
CA LEU A 313 -7.80 -14.05 8.98
C LEU A 313 -6.85 -14.99 8.24
N TYR A 314 -5.97 -14.43 7.42
CA TYR A 314 -4.85 -15.14 6.84
C TYR A 314 -3.55 -14.57 7.42
N ALA A 315 -2.81 -15.41 8.12
CA ALA A 315 -1.51 -15.08 8.68
C ALA A 315 -0.49 -16.12 8.25
N VAL A 316 0.68 -15.68 7.80
CA VAL A 316 1.72 -16.53 7.25
C VAL A 316 3.08 -16.13 7.76
N GLN A 317 3.95 -17.13 7.98
CA GLN A 317 5.31 -16.96 8.46
C GLN A 317 6.25 -17.81 7.59
N LEU A 318 7.34 -17.22 7.18
CA LEU A 318 8.51 -17.88 6.61
C LEU A 318 9.71 -17.33 7.37
N LEU A 319 10.34 -18.16 8.20
CA LEU A 319 11.39 -17.73 9.11
C LEU A 319 12.67 -18.50 8.81
N ASP A 320 13.80 -17.82 8.83
CA ASP A 320 15.09 -18.43 9.02
C ASP A 320 15.33 -18.57 10.53
N LEU A 321 15.56 -19.77 11.01
CA LEU A 321 15.81 -20.07 12.42
C LEU A 321 17.29 -19.90 12.80
N ALA A 322 18.17 -19.62 11.84
CA ALA A 322 19.57 -19.36 12.13
C ALA A 322 19.72 -18.04 12.90
N LYS A 323 20.56 -18.04 13.91
CA LYS A 323 21.00 -16.81 14.60
C LYS A 323 22.10 -16.17 13.76
N GLY A 324 21.76 -15.26 12.86
CA GLY A 324 22.73 -14.53 12.04
C GLY A 324 22.25 -13.11 11.73
N ASP A 325 23.19 -12.19 11.58
CA ASP A 325 22.95 -10.78 11.20
C ASP A 325 22.53 -10.63 9.73
N ASP A 326 22.60 -11.70 8.94
CA ASP A 326 22.26 -11.68 7.51
C ASP A 326 20.77 -11.94 7.33
N ASN A 327 20.02 -10.86 7.23
CA ASN A 327 18.60 -10.92 6.89
C ASN A 327 18.41 -11.37 5.43
N VAL A 328 18.34 -12.68 5.21
CA VAL A 328 18.09 -13.32 3.90
C VAL A 328 16.81 -12.79 3.24
N PHE A 329 15.90 -12.22 4.03
CA PHE A 329 14.65 -11.61 3.57
C PHE A 329 14.79 -10.13 3.22
N SER A 330 15.95 -9.50 3.43
CA SER A 330 16.21 -8.13 2.98
C SER A 330 16.60 -8.13 1.50
N PRO A 331 15.94 -7.32 0.64
CA PRO A 331 16.33 -7.20 -0.75
C PRO A 331 17.70 -6.51 -0.85
N GLY A 332 18.67 -7.15 -1.51
CA GLY A 332 19.84 -6.51 -2.07
C GLY A 332 21.04 -6.30 -1.16
N ARG A 333 21.63 -7.36 -0.62
CA ARG A 333 23.10 -7.45 -0.54
C ARG A 333 23.57 -8.49 -1.54
N ASN A 334 24.07 -8.00 -2.66
CA ASN A 334 24.90 -8.77 -3.56
C ASN A 334 26.20 -9.08 -2.78
N THR A 335 26.27 -10.21 -2.10
CA THR A 335 27.52 -10.70 -1.53
C THR A 335 28.39 -11.16 -2.70
N ALA A 336 29.12 -10.21 -3.28
CA ALA A 336 30.29 -10.55 -4.07
C ALA A 336 31.13 -11.51 -3.21
N ARG A 337 31.25 -12.77 -3.64
CA ARG A 337 32.08 -13.78 -3.04
C ARG A 337 33.44 -13.15 -2.69
N ARG A 338 33.72 -13.01 -1.40
CA ARG A 338 35.12 -12.85 -0.95
C ARG A 338 35.88 -14.06 -1.42
N PRO A 339 36.97 -13.93 -2.21
CA PRO A 339 37.77 -15.05 -2.57
C PRO A 339 38.33 -15.66 -1.29
N SER A 340 38.09 -16.98 -1.09
CA SER A 340 38.64 -17.76 -0.01
C SER A 340 40.16 -17.69 -0.05
N LYS A 341 40.77 -17.05 0.95
CA LYS A 341 42.19 -17.19 1.24
C LYS A 341 42.47 -18.62 1.78
N SER A 342 42.63 -19.55 0.88
CA SER A 342 43.14 -20.89 1.24
C SER A 342 43.81 -21.52 0.01
N ALA A 343 45.02 -21.10 -0.30
CA ALA A 343 46.00 -21.89 -1.04
C ALA A 343 47.37 -21.22 -1.03
N ALA A 344 48.01 -21.10 0.12
CA ALA A 344 49.46 -20.82 0.16
C ALA A 344 50.05 -21.28 1.47
N ALA A 345 50.17 -22.58 1.65
CA ALA A 345 51.12 -23.16 2.61
C ALA A 345 51.27 -24.67 2.38
N ARG A 346 51.93 -25.07 1.29
CA ARG A 346 52.67 -26.34 1.18
C ARG A 346 53.64 -26.24 0.02
N ARG A 347 54.83 -25.73 0.29
CA ARG A 347 56.13 -26.06 -0.34
C ARG A 347 57.23 -25.40 0.48
N LYS A 348 57.75 -26.12 1.46
CA LYS A 348 59.14 -26.33 1.73
C LYS A 348 59.25 -27.53 2.68
#